data_ff178b8ff78c5813515bc918f7804a11
#
_entry.id   ff178b8ff78c5813515bc918f7804a11
#
_cell.length_a   1.000
_cell.length_b   1.000
_cell.length_c   1.000
_cell.angle_alpha   90.00
_cell.angle_beta   90.00
_cell.angle_gamma   90.00
#
_symmetry.space_group_name_H-M   'P 1'
#
loop_
_entity.id
_entity.type
_entity.pdbx_description
1 polymer ?
#
loop_
_entity_poly.entity_id
_entity_poly.type
_entity_poly.pdbx_seq_one_letter_code
_entity_poly.pdbx_strand_id
1 'polypeptide(L)'
;MEPAILQGAEEFSFDGGPVGALLVHGFTGSPQGLRGLGEYLAERGVAVEGIRLPGHGTTWQDLNTRRADEWVAAVEQGHAKLAEGRDKVFLVSLSFGAALAIDFAARRPDEVAGLVTLAGLVLVKDPRRFLSGVIARLTPSVAGVANDIADPESREIAYDRLPTSAGHQMLRFIKLARRSLPKVTSPVLVMHSHNDHIVHPANATEIHDRVASTDKELIWVDDSYHVITLDVDRLKVYETTYAFIRDRS
;
A
#
# COMPACT_ATOMS: atom_id res chain seq x y z
N MET A 1 25.64 10.52 -3.25
CA MET A 1 24.53 11.49 -3.26
C MET A 1 23.25 10.68 -3.37
N GLU A 2 22.25 10.97 -2.55
CA GLU A 2 20.93 10.41 -2.74
C GLU A 2 20.34 10.87 -4.08
N PRO A 3 19.64 10.02 -4.82
CA PRO A 3 19.00 10.42 -6.06
C PRO A 3 17.93 11.50 -5.79
N ALA A 4 17.74 12.39 -6.74
CA ALA A 4 16.69 13.40 -6.65
C ALA A 4 15.29 12.74 -6.65
N ILE A 5 14.39 13.28 -5.86
CA ILE A 5 12.98 12.85 -5.85
C ILE A 5 12.33 13.36 -7.14
N LEU A 6 11.55 12.50 -7.79
CA LEU A 6 10.74 12.85 -8.96
C LEU A 6 9.65 13.85 -8.53
N GLN A 7 9.42 14.86 -9.34
CA GLN A 7 8.37 15.86 -9.07
C GLN A 7 7.01 15.20 -8.92
N GLY A 8 6.33 15.47 -7.80
CA GLY A 8 5.04 14.90 -7.43
C GLY A 8 5.13 13.57 -6.67
N ALA A 9 6.33 12.97 -6.53
CA ALA A 9 6.55 11.73 -5.78
C ALA A 9 6.97 11.97 -4.32
N GLU A 10 6.94 13.22 -3.86
CA GLU A 10 7.29 13.60 -2.50
C GLU A 10 6.28 13.03 -1.50
N GLU A 11 6.72 12.77 -0.29
CA GLU A 11 5.86 12.54 0.86
C GLU A 11 4.94 13.75 1.10
N PHE A 12 3.83 13.54 1.77
CA PHE A 12 2.90 14.61 2.10
C PHE A 12 2.26 14.40 3.46
N SER A 13 1.90 15.50 4.09
CA SER A 13 1.24 15.51 5.39
C SER A 13 0.14 16.56 5.37
N PHE A 14 -1.00 16.25 5.95
CA PHE A 14 -2.13 17.16 6.11
C PHE A 14 -2.57 17.15 7.57
N ASP A 15 -2.68 18.33 8.15
CA ASP A 15 -3.19 18.48 9.52
C ASP A 15 -4.67 18.10 9.62
N GLY A 16 -5.08 17.64 10.79
CA GLY A 16 -6.46 17.22 11.05
C GLY A 16 -6.76 17.07 12.53
N GLY A 17 -7.91 16.46 12.82
CA GLY A 17 -8.42 16.18 14.17
C GLY A 17 -7.65 15.04 14.88
N PRO A 18 -8.27 14.45 15.92
CA PRO A 18 -7.65 13.42 16.75
C PRO A 18 -7.52 12.05 16.05
N VAL A 19 -8.06 11.91 14.86
CA VAL A 19 -7.99 10.69 14.06
C VAL A 19 -6.96 10.87 12.95
N GLY A 20 -6.02 9.93 12.83
CA GLY A 20 -4.97 9.91 11.81
C GLY A 20 -5.10 8.75 10.82
N ALA A 21 -4.68 8.97 9.57
CA ALA A 21 -4.54 7.96 8.54
C ALA A 21 -3.11 7.96 7.97
N LEU A 22 -2.37 6.86 8.18
CA LEU A 22 -1.08 6.62 7.55
C LEU A 22 -1.30 5.95 6.19
N LEU A 23 -0.87 6.60 5.12
CA LEU A 23 -1.00 6.14 3.75
C LEU A 23 0.29 5.51 3.25
N VAL A 24 0.23 4.24 2.82
CA VAL A 24 1.39 3.44 2.40
C VAL A 24 1.20 2.95 0.96
N HIS A 25 2.00 3.49 0.04
CA HIS A 25 1.91 3.20 -1.39
C HIS A 25 2.47 1.83 -1.80
N GLY A 26 2.27 1.45 -3.06
CA GLY A 26 2.70 0.18 -3.65
C GLY A 26 4.17 0.12 -4.08
N PHE A 27 4.62 -1.09 -4.48
CA PHE A 27 5.96 -1.31 -5.02
C PHE A 27 6.11 -0.64 -6.38
N THR A 28 7.26 -0.03 -6.62
CA THR A 28 7.59 0.81 -7.77
C THR A 28 6.81 2.13 -7.90
N GLY A 29 5.68 2.28 -7.21
CA GLY A 29 4.88 3.51 -7.16
C GLY A 29 5.48 4.60 -6.25
N SER A 30 4.66 5.57 -5.91
CA SER A 30 5.05 6.70 -5.04
C SER A 30 3.85 7.18 -4.21
N PRO A 31 4.04 8.10 -3.24
CA PRO A 31 2.93 8.68 -2.49
C PRO A 31 1.85 9.34 -3.35
N GLN A 32 2.21 9.78 -4.57
CA GLN A 32 1.26 10.40 -5.52
C GLN A 32 0.02 9.53 -5.76
N GLY A 33 0.17 8.21 -5.83
CA GLY A 33 -0.95 7.27 -6.01
C GLY A 33 -2.01 7.31 -4.91
N LEU A 34 -1.68 7.88 -3.75
CA LEU A 34 -2.58 8.01 -2.60
C LEU A 34 -2.88 9.46 -2.22
N ARG A 35 -2.26 10.45 -2.89
CA ARG A 35 -2.38 11.86 -2.53
C ARG A 35 -3.85 12.35 -2.59
N GLY A 36 -4.59 12.04 -3.66
CA GLY A 36 -5.98 12.45 -3.79
C GLY A 36 -6.89 11.87 -2.70
N LEU A 37 -6.64 10.61 -2.28
CA LEU A 37 -7.33 10.03 -1.13
C LEU A 37 -6.93 10.77 0.16
N GLY A 38 -5.64 11.11 0.32
CA GLY A 38 -5.16 11.88 1.47
C GLY A 38 -5.81 13.24 1.57
N GLU A 39 -5.92 13.98 0.48
CA GLU A 39 -6.61 15.27 0.38
C GLU A 39 -8.09 15.14 0.75
N TYR A 40 -8.78 14.12 0.19
CA TYR A 40 -10.18 13.84 0.49
C TYR A 40 -10.44 13.56 1.98
N LEU A 41 -9.55 12.82 2.65
CA LEU A 41 -9.62 12.52 4.09
C LEU A 41 -9.34 13.78 4.92
N ALA A 42 -8.33 14.56 4.54
CA ALA A 42 -7.95 15.79 5.24
C ALA A 42 -9.06 16.85 5.20
N GLU A 43 -9.72 17.04 4.06
CA GLU A 43 -10.90 17.92 3.93
C GLU A 43 -12.05 17.54 4.88
N ARG A 44 -12.04 16.30 5.40
CA ARG A 44 -13.04 15.77 6.34
C ARG A 44 -12.53 15.66 7.77
N GLY A 45 -11.40 16.33 8.06
CA GLY A 45 -10.85 16.46 9.40
C GLY A 45 -9.98 15.29 9.86
N VAL A 46 -9.61 14.34 8.99
CA VAL A 46 -8.65 13.28 9.32
C VAL A 46 -7.23 13.80 9.10
N ALA A 47 -6.35 13.67 10.10
CA ALA A 47 -4.93 13.95 9.91
C ALA A 47 -4.30 12.88 9.01
N VAL A 48 -3.45 13.28 8.08
CA VAL A 48 -2.91 12.35 7.07
C VAL A 48 -1.39 12.43 7.00
N GLU A 49 -0.75 11.28 6.95
CA GLU A 49 0.66 11.14 6.63
C GLU A 49 0.82 10.18 5.46
N GLY A 50 1.22 10.68 4.30
CA GLY A 50 1.52 9.89 3.09
C GLY A 50 3.02 9.69 2.96
N ILE A 51 3.54 8.57 3.44
CA ILE A 51 4.99 8.28 3.48
C ILE A 51 5.53 7.86 2.11
N ARG A 52 6.78 8.21 1.83
CA ARG A 52 7.55 7.71 0.70
C ARG A 52 8.49 6.59 1.18
N LEU A 53 8.24 5.37 0.71
CA LEU A 53 9.08 4.23 1.03
C LEU A 53 10.50 4.41 0.46
N PRO A 54 11.57 4.04 1.19
CA PRO A 54 12.95 4.13 0.71
C PRO A 54 13.14 3.53 -0.69
N GLY A 55 13.83 4.27 -1.56
CA GLY A 55 14.11 3.89 -2.95
C GLY A 55 12.96 4.14 -3.93
N HIS A 56 11.78 4.56 -3.46
CA HIS A 56 10.65 4.90 -4.33
C HIS A 56 10.60 6.39 -4.66
N GLY A 57 9.98 6.74 -5.79
CA GLY A 57 9.89 8.14 -6.24
C GLY A 57 11.23 8.77 -6.60
N THR A 58 12.25 7.99 -6.90
CA THR A 58 13.61 8.42 -7.29
C THR A 58 14.03 7.73 -8.58
N THR A 59 14.76 6.62 -8.51
CA THR A 59 15.14 5.77 -9.64
C THR A 59 14.96 4.29 -9.30
N TRP A 60 14.69 3.44 -10.29
CA TRP A 60 14.62 2.01 -10.06
C TRP A 60 15.97 1.42 -9.57
N GLN A 61 17.10 2.06 -9.90
CA GLN A 61 18.42 1.68 -9.41
C GLN A 61 18.54 1.91 -7.91
N ASP A 62 18.03 3.03 -7.40
CA ASP A 62 17.96 3.29 -5.95
C ASP A 62 17.11 2.23 -5.26
N LEU A 63 15.89 1.99 -5.77
CA LEU A 63 15.03 0.95 -5.22
C LEU A 63 15.72 -0.42 -5.20
N ASN A 64 16.52 -0.76 -6.23
CA ASN A 64 17.20 -2.04 -6.31
C ASN A 64 18.27 -2.27 -5.22
N THR A 65 18.69 -1.22 -4.53
CA THR A 65 19.62 -1.29 -3.38
C THR A 65 18.91 -1.50 -2.05
N ARG A 66 17.60 -1.28 -1.99
CA ARG A 66 16.83 -1.25 -0.74
C ARG A 66 16.47 -2.64 -0.22
N ARG A 67 16.26 -2.71 1.08
CA ARG A 67 15.94 -3.93 1.81
C ARG A 67 14.55 -3.81 2.44
N ALA A 68 13.92 -4.95 2.71
CA ALA A 68 12.58 -4.99 3.28
C ALA A 68 12.51 -4.36 4.68
N ASP A 69 13.58 -4.48 5.48
CA ASP A 69 13.70 -3.88 6.80
C ASP A 69 13.66 -2.33 6.76
N GLU A 70 14.18 -1.70 5.70
CA GLU A 70 14.09 -0.26 5.50
C GLU A 70 12.63 0.19 5.26
N TRP A 71 11.86 -0.58 4.49
CA TRP A 71 10.43 -0.28 4.25
C TRP A 71 9.58 -0.46 5.50
N VAL A 72 9.88 -1.51 6.29
CA VAL A 72 9.23 -1.72 7.60
C VAL A 72 9.51 -0.55 8.53
N ALA A 73 10.78 -0.13 8.63
CA ALA A 73 11.17 1.01 9.47
C ALA A 73 10.49 2.32 9.04
N ALA A 74 10.31 2.54 7.72
CA ALA A 74 9.61 3.72 7.23
C ALA A 74 8.13 3.75 7.66
N VAL A 75 7.44 2.60 7.63
CA VAL A 75 6.05 2.50 8.13
C VAL A 75 6.01 2.74 9.64
N GLU A 76 6.94 2.18 10.41
CA GLU A 76 7.03 2.37 11.87
C GLU A 76 7.28 3.85 12.22
N GLN A 77 8.17 4.52 11.50
CA GLN A 77 8.47 5.94 11.69
C GLN A 77 7.29 6.83 11.32
N GLY A 78 6.64 6.56 10.18
CA GLY A 78 5.44 7.29 9.75
C GLY A 78 4.29 7.15 10.73
N HIS A 79 4.07 5.92 11.24
CA HIS A 79 3.05 5.68 12.27
C HIS A 79 3.39 6.43 13.55
N ALA A 80 4.61 6.33 14.06
CA ALA A 80 5.03 6.98 15.30
C ALA A 80 4.87 8.51 15.21
N LYS A 81 5.29 9.11 14.08
CA LYS A 81 5.12 10.54 13.80
C LYS A 81 3.64 10.94 13.81
N LEU A 82 2.79 10.19 13.12
CA LEU A 82 1.36 10.49 13.03
C LEU A 82 0.64 10.29 14.37
N ALA A 83 1.04 9.28 15.15
CA ALA A 83 0.42 8.95 16.44
C ALA A 83 0.65 10.03 17.52
N GLU A 84 1.64 10.91 17.35
CA GLU A 84 1.85 12.03 18.25
C GLU A 84 0.63 12.96 18.27
N GLY A 85 -0.08 12.99 19.44
CA GLY A 85 -1.28 13.81 19.63
C GLY A 85 -2.53 13.32 18.87
N ARG A 86 -2.60 12.03 18.52
CA ARG A 86 -3.78 11.41 17.93
C ARG A 86 -4.32 10.30 18.83
N ASP A 87 -5.65 10.21 18.91
CA ASP A 87 -6.34 9.19 19.71
C ASP A 87 -6.42 7.85 18.97
N LYS A 88 -6.53 7.90 17.65
CA LYS A 88 -6.66 6.73 16.77
C LYS A 88 -5.85 6.89 15.48
N VAL A 89 -5.13 5.83 15.08
CA VAL A 89 -4.42 5.78 13.81
C VAL A 89 -4.92 4.61 12.98
N PHE A 90 -5.35 4.92 11.75
CA PHE A 90 -5.71 3.96 10.72
C PHE A 90 -4.56 3.77 9.74
N LEU A 91 -4.37 2.55 9.25
CA LEU A 91 -3.45 2.27 8.15
C LEU A 91 -4.24 2.13 6.86
N VAL A 92 -3.90 2.91 5.85
CA VAL A 92 -4.49 2.85 4.51
C VAL A 92 -3.39 2.52 3.51
N SER A 93 -3.54 1.45 2.76
CA SER A 93 -2.43 0.87 2.02
C SER A 93 -2.82 0.40 0.63
N LEU A 94 -1.94 0.63 -0.35
CA LEU A 94 -2.13 0.21 -1.75
C LEU A 94 -1.15 -0.91 -2.10
N SER A 95 -1.64 -1.97 -2.74
CA SER A 95 -0.81 -3.03 -3.35
C SER A 95 0.19 -3.66 -2.36
N PHE A 96 1.50 -3.57 -2.60
CA PHE A 96 2.55 -4.04 -1.68
C PHE A 96 2.52 -3.31 -0.33
N GLY A 97 2.09 -2.06 -0.28
CA GLY A 97 1.88 -1.33 0.97
C GLY A 97 0.97 -2.08 1.95
N ALA A 98 0.00 -2.86 1.42
CA ALA A 98 -0.86 -3.71 2.24
C ALA A 98 -0.07 -4.80 2.98
N ALA A 99 0.96 -5.38 2.37
CA ALA A 99 1.81 -6.35 3.07
C ALA A 99 2.56 -5.71 4.24
N LEU A 100 3.04 -4.48 4.08
CA LEU A 100 3.71 -3.72 5.16
C LEU A 100 2.73 -3.37 6.28
N ALA A 101 1.54 -2.88 5.92
CA ALA A 101 0.49 -2.52 6.88
C ALA A 101 -0.04 -3.73 7.65
N ILE A 102 -0.23 -4.88 6.99
CA ILE A 102 -0.61 -6.15 7.61
C ILE A 102 0.44 -6.62 8.62
N ASP A 103 1.72 -6.56 8.25
CA ASP A 103 2.81 -6.93 9.16
C ASP A 103 2.85 -6.02 10.39
N PHE A 104 2.69 -4.71 10.20
CA PHE A 104 2.61 -3.75 11.29
C PHE A 104 1.41 -4.04 12.21
N ALA A 105 0.20 -4.17 11.67
CA ALA A 105 -1.02 -4.43 12.43
C ALA A 105 -0.94 -5.77 13.19
N ALA A 106 -0.32 -6.79 12.60
CA ALA A 106 -0.13 -8.09 13.24
C ALA A 106 0.88 -8.07 14.40
N ARG A 107 1.88 -7.19 14.35
CA ARG A 107 2.89 -7.01 15.42
C ARG A 107 2.46 -6.03 16.51
N ARG A 108 1.60 -5.09 16.17
CA ARG A 108 1.16 -3.98 17.03
C ARG A 108 -0.36 -3.77 16.96
N PRO A 109 -1.15 -4.79 17.35
CA PRO A 109 -2.61 -4.75 17.18
C PRO A 109 -3.27 -3.61 17.96
N ASP A 110 -2.72 -3.23 19.10
CA ASP A 110 -3.27 -2.17 19.96
C ASP A 110 -2.96 -0.76 19.46
N GLU A 111 -2.05 -0.61 18.48
CA GLU A 111 -1.66 0.68 17.90
C GLU A 111 -2.43 0.99 16.60
N VAL A 112 -3.29 0.07 16.10
CA VAL A 112 -4.00 0.20 14.83
C VAL A 112 -5.51 0.20 15.05
N ALA A 113 -6.14 1.36 14.88
CA ALA A 113 -7.59 1.52 15.02
C ALA A 113 -8.38 0.83 13.88
N GLY A 114 -7.75 0.66 12.72
CA GLY A 114 -8.29 -0.10 11.59
C GLY A 114 -7.32 -0.15 10.42
N LEU A 115 -7.48 -1.14 9.57
CA LEU A 115 -6.65 -1.41 8.39
C LEU A 115 -7.50 -1.36 7.12
N VAL A 116 -7.10 -0.54 6.16
CA VAL A 116 -7.67 -0.48 4.80
C VAL A 116 -6.64 -1.00 3.81
N THR A 117 -7.01 -2.02 3.03
CA THR A 117 -6.18 -2.57 1.97
C THR A 117 -6.84 -2.36 0.60
N LEU A 118 -6.19 -1.58 -0.25
CA LEU A 118 -6.61 -1.22 -1.60
C LEU A 118 -5.77 -2.01 -2.59
N ALA A 119 -6.38 -2.90 -3.39
CA ALA A 119 -5.69 -3.80 -4.30
C ALA A 119 -4.52 -4.56 -3.63
N GLY A 120 -4.71 -5.01 -2.39
CA GLY A 120 -3.65 -5.51 -1.51
C GLY A 120 -2.94 -6.76 -2.04
N LEU A 121 -1.61 -6.79 -1.94
CA LEU A 121 -0.75 -7.88 -2.42
C LEU A 121 -0.22 -8.73 -1.26
N VAL A 122 -0.69 -9.97 -1.13
CA VAL A 122 -0.22 -10.97 -0.16
C VAL A 122 0.08 -12.34 -0.79
N LEU A 123 -0.33 -12.53 -2.05
CA LEU A 123 -0.19 -13.79 -2.78
C LEU A 123 0.23 -13.54 -4.22
N VAL A 124 1.39 -14.07 -4.60
CA VAL A 124 1.86 -14.09 -5.99
C VAL A 124 1.70 -15.49 -6.55
N LYS A 125 0.88 -15.65 -7.60
CA LYS A 125 0.63 -16.96 -8.23
C LYS A 125 1.68 -17.33 -9.29
N ASP A 126 2.46 -16.37 -9.80
CA ASP A 126 3.46 -16.61 -10.83
C ASP A 126 4.55 -17.58 -10.35
N PRO A 127 4.74 -18.74 -11.02
CA PRO A 127 5.75 -19.72 -10.63
C PRO A 127 7.19 -19.16 -10.76
N ARG A 128 7.43 -18.14 -11.58
CA ARG A 128 8.75 -17.50 -11.73
C ARG A 128 9.25 -16.89 -10.43
N ARG A 129 8.35 -16.62 -9.43
CA ARG A 129 8.74 -16.16 -8.10
C ARG A 129 9.78 -17.05 -7.41
N PHE A 130 9.79 -18.35 -7.71
CA PHE A 130 10.79 -19.27 -7.14
C PHE A 130 12.20 -19.06 -7.71
N LEU A 131 12.31 -18.46 -8.88
CA LEU A 131 13.57 -18.13 -9.55
C LEU A 131 14.03 -16.70 -9.23
N SER A 132 13.26 -15.92 -8.47
CA SER A 132 13.54 -14.49 -8.23
C SER A 132 14.94 -14.24 -7.67
N GLY A 133 15.45 -15.10 -6.78
CA GLY A 133 16.80 -14.97 -6.23
C GLY A 133 17.91 -15.26 -7.25
N VAL A 134 17.65 -16.10 -8.26
CA VAL A 134 18.58 -16.37 -9.37
C VAL A 134 18.52 -15.19 -10.35
N ILE A 135 17.32 -14.75 -10.71
CA ILE A 135 17.11 -13.61 -11.62
C ILE A 135 17.80 -12.35 -11.06
N ALA A 136 17.68 -12.10 -9.75
CA ALA A 136 18.31 -10.96 -9.09
C ALA A 136 19.84 -10.96 -9.17
N ARG A 137 20.48 -12.13 -9.39
CA ARG A 137 21.92 -12.23 -9.59
C ARG A 137 22.35 -12.07 -11.06
N LEU A 138 21.42 -12.28 -11.98
CA LEU A 138 21.71 -12.31 -13.42
C LEU A 138 21.38 -10.98 -14.11
N THR A 139 20.40 -10.25 -13.62
CA THR A 139 19.98 -8.96 -14.19
C THR A 139 19.50 -8.01 -13.13
N PRO A 140 19.88 -6.70 -13.17
CA PRO A 140 19.48 -5.72 -12.16
C PRO A 140 18.00 -5.32 -12.26
N SER A 141 17.37 -5.50 -13.43
CA SER A 141 15.95 -5.19 -13.62
C SER A 141 15.35 -5.95 -14.78
N VAL A 142 14.03 -6.10 -14.79
CA VAL A 142 13.23 -6.61 -15.91
C VAL A 142 12.17 -5.57 -16.27
N ALA A 143 11.46 -5.74 -17.39
CA ALA A 143 10.32 -4.89 -17.74
C ALA A 143 9.28 -4.98 -16.60
N GLY A 144 8.82 -3.84 -16.13
CA GLY A 144 7.73 -3.70 -15.18
C GLY A 144 6.42 -3.41 -15.90
N VAL A 145 5.32 -3.44 -15.13
CA VAL A 145 4.02 -2.94 -15.58
C VAL A 145 3.70 -1.74 -14.71
N ALA A 146 3.63 -0.56 -15.32
CA ALA A 146 3.21 0.67 -14.69
C ALA A 146 1.88 1.13 -15.30
N ASN A 147 1.13 1.96 -14.57
CA ASN A 147 -0.11 2.56 -15.07
C ASN A 147 -1.19 1.53 -15.48
N ASP A 148 -1.41 0.51 -14.65
CA ASP A 148 -2.60 -0.35 -14.79
C ASP A 148 -3.82 0.41 -14.26
N ILE A 149 -4.32 1.36 -15.07
CA ILE A 149 -5.38 2.32 -14.81
C ILE A 149 -6.28 2.37 -16.03
N ALA A 150 -7.59 2.23 -15.83
CA ALA A 150 -8.59 2.25 -16.91
C ALA A 150 -8.85 3.69 -17.42
N ASP A 151 -8.79 4.68 -16.52
CA ASP A 151 -8.95 6.09 -16.85
C ASP A 151 -7.76 6.60 -17.70
N PRO A 152 -7.95 6.94 -18.99
CA PRO A 152 -6.87 7.36 -19.88
C PRO A 152 -6.23 8.71 -19.49
N GLU A 153 -6.93 9.54 -18.70
CA GLU A 153 -6.43 10.84 -18.25
C GLU A 153 -5.55 10.73 -17.00
N SER A 154 -5.61 9.60 -16.28
CA SER A 154 -4.87 9.37 -15.04
C SER A 154 -3.52 8.70 -15.29
N ARG A 155 -2.53 9.05 -14.45
CA ARG A 155 -1.19 8.46 -14.50
C ARG A 155 -0.63 8.31 -13.09
N GLU A 156 0.02 7.17 -12.85
CA GLU A 156 0.81 6.94 -11.66
C GLU A 156 2.28 7.33 -11.89
N ILE A 157 2.92 7.96 -10.91
CA ILE A 157 4.36 8.14 -10.88
C ILE A 157 5.00 6.85 -10.34
N ALA A 158 5.31 5.96 -11.25
CA ALA A 158 5.89 4.65 -10.97
C ALA A 158 7.03 4.30 -11.94
N TYR A 159 7.88 3.34 -11.59
CA TYR A 159 8.94 2.87 -12.48
C TYR A 159 8.38 1.91 -13.53
N ASP A 160 8.83 2.08 -14.77
CA ASP A 160 8.58 1.19 -15.91
C ASP A 160 9.43 -0.10 -15.87
N ARG A 161 10.35 -0.18 -14.90
CA ARG A 161 11.24 -1.33 -14.68
C ARG A 161 11.06 -1.88 -13.27
N LEU A 162 11.00 -3.20 -13.17
CA LEU A 162 10.98 -3.93 -11.92
C LEU A 162 12.42 -4.25 -11.49
N PRO A 163 12.96 -3.63 -10.42
CA PRO A 163 14.28 -3.94 -9.90
C PRO A 163 14.27 -5.32 -9.25
N THR A 164 15.19 -6.19 -9.67
CA THR A 164 15.10 -7.63 -9.37
C THR A 164 15.52 -7.99 -7.95
N SER A 165 16.51 -7.28 -7.38
CA SER A 165 16.96 -7.50 -6.00
C SER A 165 15.86 -7.05 -5.02
N ALA A 166 15.33 -5.84 -5.20
CA ALA A 166 14.22 -5.34 -4.39
C ALA A 166 12.95 -6.18 -4.58
N GLY A 167 12.65 -6.61 -5.82
CA GLY A 167 11.55 -7.53 -6.10
C GLY A 167 11.68 -8.87 -5.38
N HIS A 168 12.90 -9.41 -5.27
CA HIS A 168 13.14 -10.60 -4.46
C HIS A 168 12.88 -10.36 -2.97
N GLN A 169 13.31 -9.22 -2.41
CA GLN A 169 13.01 -8.81 -1.04
C GLN A 169 11.50 -8.67 -0.82
N MET A 170 10.79 -8.00 -1.73
CA MET A 170 9.34 -7.86 -1.72
C MET A 170 8.63 -9.22 -1.68
N LEU A 171 9.00 -10.16 -2.56
CA LEU A 171 8.40 -11.50 -2.61
C LEU A 171 8.59 -12.30 -1.30
N ARG A 172 9.75 -12.15 -0.65
CA ARG A 172 10.00 -12.77 0.66
C ARG A 172 9.12 -12.12 1.74
N PHE A 173 8.97 -10.81 1.71
CA PHE A 173 8.18 -10.07 2.67
C PHE A 173 6.67 -10.36 2.54
N ILE A 174 6.14 -10.42 1.33
CA ILE A 174 4.75 -10.83 1.04
C ILE A 174 4.44 -12.18 1.70
N LYS A 175 5.35 -13.15 1.60
CA LYS A 175 5.18 -14.46 2.24
C LYS A 175 5.12 -14.36 3.77
N LEU A 176 5.88 -13.44 4.37
CA LEU A 176 5.82 -13.16 5.81
C LEU A 176 4.49 -12.53 6.18
N ALA A 177 4.09 -11.45 5.51
CA ALA A 177 2.84 -10.74 5.73
C ALA A 177 1.61 -11.66 5.60
N ARG A 178 1.59 -12.52 4.57
CA ARG A 178 0.54 -13.53 4.41
C ARG A 178 0.42 -14.49 5.61
N ARG A 179 1.53 -14.86 6.24
CA ARG A 179 1.54 -15.70 7.45
C ARG A 179 1.08 -14.94 8.69
N SER A 180 1.19 -13.62 8.68
CA SER A 180 0.78 -12.75 9.77
C SER A 180 -0.71 -12.41 9.77
N LEU A 181 -1.43 -12.65 8.66
CA LEU A 181 -2.88 -12.38 8.54
C LEU A 181 -3.71 -12.88 9.74
N PRO A 182 -3.53 -14.12 10.26
CA PRO A 182 -4.30 -14.61 11.42
C PRO A 182 -4.02 -13.88 12.74
N LYS A 183 -3.10 -12.92 12.75
CA LYS A 183 -2.79 -12.09 13.92
C LYS A 183 -3.40 -10.68 13.83
N VAL A 184 -3.97 -10.31 12.69
CA VAL A 184 -4.64 -9.02 12.50
C VAL A 184 -6.02 -9.09 13.13
N THR A 185 -6.21 -8.39 14.23
CA THR A 185 -7.45 -8.34 15.02
C THR A 185 -8.18 -7.02 14.92
N SER A 186 -7.50 -5.93 14.49
CA SER A 186 -8.12 -4.63 14.23
C SER A 186 -9.19 -4.74 13.14
N PRO A 187 -10.18 -3.84 13.09
CA PRO A 187 -11.13 -3.73 11.97
C PRO A 187 -10.43 -3.68 10.61
N VAL A 188 -10.98 -4.36 9.59
CA VAL A 188 -10.37 -4.44 8.25
C VAL A 188 -11.35 -4.14 7.14
N LEU A 189 -11.01 -3.18 6.28
CA LEU A 189 -11.64 -2.97 4.98
C LEU A 189 -10.72 -3.47 3.86
N VAL A 190 -11.23 -4.35 3.03
CA VAL A 190 -10.54 -4.83 1.82
C VAL A 190 -11.29 -4.29 0.61
N MET A 191 -10.61 -3.55 -0.26
CA MET A 191 -11.15 -3.13 -1.55
C MET A 191 -10.26 -3.62 -2.68
N HIS A 192 -10.86 -4.16 -3.74
CA HIS A 192 -10.13 -4.70 -4.88
C HIS A 192 -10.95 -4.60 -6.16
N SER A 193 -10.28 -4.49 -7.31
CA SER A 193 -10.96 -4.57 -8.60
C SER A 193 -11.04 -6.01 -9.10
N HIS A 194 -12.19 -6.37 -9.68
CA HIS A 194 -12.30 -7.63 -10.43
C HIS A 194 -11.41 -7.64 -11.68
N ASN A 195 -11.08 -6.46 -12.22
CA ASN A 195 -10.33 -6.23 -13.46
C ASN A 195 -8.85 -5.88 -13.20
N ASP A 196 -8.31 -6.17 -12.02
CA ASP A 196 -6.90 -5.95 -11.68
C ASP A 196 -5.98 -6.92 -12.45
N HIS A 197 -5.12 -6.39 -13.33
CA HIS A 197 -4.20 -7.16 -14.16
C HIS A 197 -2.84 -7.42 -13.49
N ILE A 198 -2.54 -6.75 -12.36
CA ILE A 198 -1.27 -6.84 -11.63
C ILE A 198 -1.39 -7.75 -10.42
N VAL A 199 -2.39 -7.51 -9.58
CA VAL A 199 -2.64 -8.28 -8.35
C VAL A 199 -3.92 -9.06 -8.49
N HIS A 200 -3.79 -10.36 -8.70
CA HIS A 200 -4.93 -11.24 -8.92
C HIS A 200 -6.00 -11.07 -7.80
N PRO A 201 -7.29 -10.92 -8.13
CA PRO A 201 -8.38 -10.64 -7.17
C PRO A 201 -8.48 -11.62 -5.99
N ALA A 202 -7.99 -12.85 -6.14
CA ALA A 202 -7.90 -13.81 -5.02
C ALA A 202 -7.07 -13.30 -3.82
N ASN A 203 -6.29 -12.23 -3.98
CA ASN A 203 -5.60 -11.58 -2.86
C ASN A 203 -6.59 -10.94 -1.87
N ALA A 204 -7.65 -10.32 -2.39
CA ALA A 204 -8.69 -9.71 -1.56
C ALA A 204 -9.38 -10.76 -0.68
N THR A 205 -9.82 -11.87 -1.28
CA THR A 205 -10.40 -12.99 -0.56
C THR A 205 -9.42 -13.60 0.46
N GLU A 206 -8.15 -13.77 0.08
CA GLU A 206 -7.11 -14.30 0.98
C GLU A 206 -6.90 -13.39 2.20
N ILE A 207 -6.91 -12.06 2.03
CA ILE A 207 -6.79 -11.10 3.14
C ILE A 207 -8.04 -11.21 4.00
N HIS A 208 -9.23 -11.02 3.42
CA HIS A 208 -10.51 -11.00 4.14
C HIS A 208 -10.73 -12.26 4.94
N ASP A 209 -10.52 -13.45 4.35
CA ASP A 209 -10.87 -14.72 4.99
C ASP A 209 -9.88 -15.09 6.11
N ARG A 210 -8.62 -14.62 6.03
CA ARG A 210 -7.56 -15.05 6.96
C ARG A 210 -7.26 -14.10 8.09
N VAL A 211 -7.71 -12.84 8.04
CA VAL A 211 -7.58 -11.95 9.21
C VAL A 211 -8.43 -12.46 10.35
N ALA A 212 -7.94 -12.33 11.59
CA ALA A 212 -8.67 -12.74 12.79
C ALA A 212 -9.74 -11.72 13.21
N SER A 213 -9.75 -10.54 12.59
CA SER A 213 -10.77 -9.52 12.84
C SER A 213 -12.19 -10.07 12.65
N THR A 214 -13.09 -9.75 13.57
CA THR A 214 -14.53 -10.00 13.47
C THR A 214 -15.28 -8.86 12.79
N ASP A 215 -14.68 -7.66 12.74
CA ASP A 215 -15.15 -6.48 12.02
C ASP A 215 -14.36 -6.36 10.72
N LYS A 216 -14.88 -6.97 9.66
CA LYS A 216 -14.20 -6.99 8.35
C LYS A 216 -15.19 -6.90 7.19
N GLU A 217 -14.80 -6.13 6.19
CA GLU A 217 -15.59 -5.90 4.99
C GLU A 217 -14.74 -6.17 3.74
N LEU A 218 -15.37 -6.74 2.70
CA LEU A 218 -14.78 -6.90 1.36
C LEU A 218 -15.67 -6.22 0.34
N ILE A 219 -15.13 -5.22 -0.35
CA ILE A 219 -15.84 -4.42 -1.35
C ILE A 219 -15.11 -4.52 -2.69
N TRP A 220 -15.86 -4.84 -3.73
CA TRP A 220 -15.37 -4.91 -5.09
C TRP A 220 -15.67 -3.62 -5.86
N VAL A 221 -14.75 -3.28 -6.77
CA VAL A 221 -14.93 -2.27 -7.81
C VAL A 221 -14.79 -2.94 -9.17
N ASP A 222 -15.51 -2.43 -10.18
CA ASP A 222 -15.66 -3.12 -11.47
C ASP A 222 -15.16 -2.31 -12.66
N ASP A 223 -15.05 -0.97 -12.53
CA ASP A 223 -14.68 -0.07 -13.62
C ASP A 223 -13.20 0.35 -13.59
N SER A 224 -12.48 -0.05 -12.57
CA SER A 224 -11.07 0.25 -12.35
C SER A 224 -10.18 -0.97 -12.59
N TYR A 225 -8.86 -0.72 -12.82
CA TYR A 225 -7.83 -1.74 -12.83
C TYR A 225 -7.09 -1.81 -11.48
N HIS A 226 -5.74 -1.87 -11.49
CA HIS A 226 -4.97 -2.06 -10.26
C HIS A 226 -4.93 -0.83 -9.33
N VAL A 227 -4.67 0.36 -9.91
CA VAL A 227 -4.48 1.58 -9.11
C VAL A 227 -5.82 2.26 -8.84
N ILE A 228 -6.69 1.57 -8.10
CA ILE A 228 -8.10 1.98 -7.85
C ILE A 228 -8.25 3.38 -7.22
N THR A 229 -7.16 3.93 -6.65
CA THR A 229 -7.12 5.27 -6.07
C THR A 229 -6.93 6.39 -7.08
N LEU A 230 -6.52 6.07 -8.31
CA LEU A 230 -6.36 7.03 -9.40
C LEU A 230 -7.36 6.78 -10.54
N ASP A 231 -8.13 5.71 -10.46
CA ASP A 231 -8.93 5.17 -11.55
C ASP A 231 -10.40 5.65 -11.49
N VAL A 232 -11.22 5.08 -12.34
CA VAL A 232 -12.64 5.45 -12.54
C VAL A 232 -13.42 5.39 -11.22
N ASP A 233 -13.22 4.35 -10.41
CA ASP A 233 -13.91 4.17 -9.14
C ASP A 233 -13.30 4.99 -7.98
N ARG A 234 -12.32 5.87 -8.20
CA ARG A 234 -11.58 6.55 -7.11
C ARG A 234 -12.47 7.24 -6.08
N LEU A 235 -13.56 7.87 -6.51
CA LEU A 235 -14.48 8.53 -5.56
C LEU A 235 -15.17 7.53 -4.65
N LYS A 236 -15.65 6.39 -5.17
CA LYS A 236 -16.21 5.29 -4.38
C LYS A 236 -15.17 4.75 -3.37
N VAL A 237 -13.91 4.61 -3.79
CA VAL A 237 -12.81 4.17 -2.91
C VAL A 237 -12.59 5.17 -1.79
N TYR A 238 -12.57 6.47 -2.08
CA TYR A 238 -12.38 7.54 -1.09
C TYR A 238 -13.52 7.61 -0.09
N GLU A 239 -14.76 7.63 -0.57
CA GLU A 239 -15.97 7.68 0.26
C GLU A 239 -16.06 6.48 1.18
N THR A 240 -15.80 5.28 0.66
CA THR A 240 -15.84 4.04 1.45
C THR A 240 -14.73 4.02 2.49
N THR A 241 -13.51 4.43 2.13
CA THR A 241 -12.39 4.54 3.09
C THR A 241 -12.70 5.53 4.20
N TYR A 242 -13.24 6.71 3.86
CA TYR A 242 -13.64 7.69 4.86
C TYR A 242 -14.77 7.18 5.76
N ALA A 243 -15.80 6.57 5.21
CA ALA A 243 -16.89 5.99 5.99
C ALA A 243 -16.38 4.94 6.98
N PHE A 244 -15.49 4.06 6.55
CA PHE A 244 -14.86 3.06 7.41
C PHE A 244 -14.10 3.70 8.58
N ILE A 245 -13.31 4.75 8.32
CA ILE A 245 -12.56 5.50 9.34
C ILE A 245 -13.55 6.20 10.30
N ARG A 246 -14.49 6.98 9.78
CA ARG A 246 -15.47 7.73 10.57
C ARG A 246 -16.28 6.85 11.53
N ASP A 247 -16.74 5.70 11.06
CA ASP A 247 -17.65 4.83 11.83
C ASP A 247 -16.90 4.08 12.96
N ARG A 248 -15.54 4.12 12.95
CA ARG A 248 -14.67 3.48 13.94
C ARG A 248 -13.78 4.47 14.71
N SER A 249 -14.03 5.76 14.50
CA SER A 249 -13.30 6.87 15.15
C SER A 249 -13.83 7.18 16.55
#